data_2fbdfc16fbdd5fd479f80dfca6d1a6b0
#
_entry.id   2fbdfc16fbdd5fd479f80dfca6d1a6b0
#
_cell.length_a   1.000
_cell.length_b   1.000
_cell.length_c   1.000
_cell.angle_alpha   90.00
_cell.angle_beta   90.00
_cell.angle_gamma   90.00
#
_symmetry.space_group_name_H-M   'P 1'
#
loop_
_entity.id
_entity.type
_entity.pdbx_description
1 polymer ?
#
loop_
_entity_poly.entity_id
_entity_poly.type
_entity_poly.pdbx_seq_one_letter_code
_entity_poly.pdbx_strand_id
1 'polypeptide(L)'
;ELNTGILGNFASGAAAAPFVTHHNDFDLDMYLRISAEPRLKMATVGGLEKIFEVCIDFRNEGSDPSHHQEFSMIEHYAAYWDYIMNMEFTEKMFDYIFKNIPELNPIVSIPDKEGNIREVDFSTPWKRIDFVAQIKKDSEIDVSLYGAGDEDNLRGMIKSK
;
A
#
# COMPACT_ATOMS: atom_id res chain seq x y z
N GLU A 1 12.00 13.62 -6.63
CA GLU A 1 11.44 13.57 -5.26
C GLU A 1 10.59 14.79 -5.00
N LEU A 2 9.45 14.62 -4.33
CA LEU A 2 8.60 15.70 -3.85
C LEU A 2 8.52 15.64 -2.32
N ASN A 3 8.15 16.78 -1.74
CA ASN A 3 7.77 16.89 -0.35
C ASN A 3 6.46 17.67 -0.30
N THR A 4 5.36 16.97 -0.07
CA THR A 4 4.04 17.58 -0.01
C THR A 4 3.62 17.85 1.43
N GLY A 5 2.70 18.78 1.64
CA GLY A 5 2.31 19.18 3.00
C GLY A 5 1.58 18.07 3.76
N ILE A 6 1.79 18.02 5.08
CA ILE A 6 1.10 17.09 5.99
C ILE A 6 -0.32 17.55 6.27
N LEU A 7 -0.52 18.85 6.53
CA LEU A 7 -1.83 19.41 6.83
C LEU A 7 -2.64 19.65 5.55
N GLY A 8 -3.92 19.32 5.60
CA GLY A 8 -4.86 19.52 4.51
C GLY A 8 -6.25 19.82 5.02
N ASN A 9 -7.09 20.34 4.15
CA ASN A 9 -8.51 20.57 4.38
C ASN A 9 -9.39 19.34 4.07
N PHE A 10 -8.77 18.24 3.67
CA PHE A 10 -9.40 16.95 3.44
C PHE A 10 -8.42 15.82 3.75
N ALA A 11 -8.97 14.67 4.12
CA ALA A 11 -8.23 13.42 4.26
C ALA A 11 -8.73 12.46 3.18
N SER A 12 -7.82 11.93 2.36
CA SER A 12 -8.13 11.04 1.25
C SER A 12 -6.90 10.22 0.86
N GLY A 13 -7.06 9.26 -0.07
CA GLY A 13 -6.01 8.41 -0.58
C GLY A 13 -5.87 7.06 0.15
N ALA A 14 -6.66 6.85 1.21
CA ALA A 14 -6.76 5.57 1.91
C ALA A 14 -8.12 5.45 2.60
N ALA A 15 -8.51 4.23 2.97
CA ALA A 15 -9.68 3.97 3.81
C ALA A 15 -9.25 3.94 5.28
N ALA A 16 -8.96 5.12 5.85
CA ALA A 16 -8.48 5.29 7.21
C ALA A 16 -9.09 6.50 7.89
N ALA A 17 -9.21 6.46 9.22
CA ALA A 17 -9.65 7.60 10.02
C ALA A 17 -8.52 8.63 10.16
N PRO A 18 -8.76 9.93 9.91
CA PRO A 18 -7.74 10.96 10.06
C PRO A 18 -7.61 11.45 11.50
N PHE A 19 -6.44 12.00 11.85
CA PHE A 19 -6.31 12.93 12.96
C PHE A 19 -6.78 14.32 12.52
N VAL A 20 -7.56 14.98 13.37
CA VAL A 20 -8.10 16.32 13.14
C VAL A 20 -7.35 17.31 14.01
N THR A 21 -7.03 18.49 13.47
CA THR A 21 -6.47 19.62 14.20
C THR A 21 -7.19 20.91 13.79
N HIS A 22 -6.94 22.01 14.48
CA HIS A 22 -7.58 23.29 14.23
C HIS A 22 -6.57 24.37 13.84
N HIS A 23 -6.84 25.11 12.77
CA HIS A 23 -6.03 26.26 12.35
C HIS A 23 -6.65 27.53 12.93
N ASN A 24 -6.02 28.10 13.96
CA ASN A 24 -6.58 29.20 14.75
C ASN A 24 -6.88 30.46 13.93
N ASP A 25 -5.97 30.85 13.02
CA ASP A 25 -6.11 32.11 12.26
C ASP A 25 -7.24 32.07 11.24
N PHE A 26 -7.55 30.87 10.70
CA PHE A 26 -8.59 30.68 9.69
C PHE A 26 -9.87 30.10 10.28
N ASP A 27 -9.90 29.79 11.59
CA ASP A 27 -11.04 29.15 12.26
C ASP A 27 -11.51 27.91 11.45
N LEU A 28 -10.57 27.05 11.10
CA LEU A 28 -10.79 25.93 10.16
C LEU A 28 -10.21 24.62 10.71
N ASP A 29 -11.04 23.58 10.71
CA ASP A 29 -10.54 22.24 10.99
C ASP A 29 -9.70 21.71 9.82
N MET A 30 -8.55 21.16 10.15
CA MET A 30 -7.62 20.56 9.23
C MET A 30 -7.30 19.12 9.63
N TYR A 31 -6.80 18.37 8.69
CA TYR A 31 -6.50 16.95 8.85
C TYR A 31 -5.00 16.69 8.65
N LEU A 32 -4.43 15.83 9.49
CA LEU A 32 -3.16 15.21 9.16
C LEU A 32 -3.39 14.21 8.01
N ARG A 33 -2.51 14.17 7.04
CA ARG A 33 -2.65 13.29 5.87
C ARG A 33 -2.65 11.82 6.27
N ILE A 34 -3.49 11.03 5.63
CA ILE A 34 -3.55 9.57 5.75
C ILE A 34 -2.80 8.87 4.62
N SER A 35 -2.41 9.62 3.57
CA SER A 35 -1.64 9.20 2.40
C SER A 35 -1.16 10.41 1.62
N ALA A 36 -0.01 10.31 0.96
CA ALA A 36 0.49 11.30 0.01
C ALA A 36 -0.25 11.26 -1.35
N GLU A 37 -1.02 10.22 -1.64
CA GLU A 37 -1.67 9.93 -2.92
C GLU A 37 -2.36 11.13 -3.57
N PRO A 38 -3.28 11.89 -2.89
CA PRO A 38 -4.00 12.96 -3.56
C PRO A 38 -3.08 14.07 -4.07
N ARG A 39 -2.04 14.40 -3.30
CA ARG A 39 -1.11 15.46 -3.67
C ARG A 39 -0.15 15.04 -4.78
N LEU A 40 0.29 13.80 -4.77
CA LEU A 40 1.11 13.22 -5.84
C LEU A 40 0.31 13.12 -7.15
N LYS A 41 -0.97 12.73 -7.08
CA LYS A 41 -1.86 12.77 -8.25
C LYS A 41 -2.04 14.19 -8.81
N MET A 42 -2.24 15.18 -7.94
CA MET A 42 -2.31 16.59 -8.37
C MET A 42 -1.00 17.04 -9.06
N ALA A 43 0.15 16.65 -8.54
CA ALA A 43 1.44 16.96 -9.13
C ALA A 43 1.62 16.28 -10.50
N THR A 44 1.14 15.06 -10.66
CA THR A 44 1.13 14.35 -11.95
C THR A 44 0.22 15.04 -12.97
N VAL A 45 -0.99 15.45 -12.56
CA VAL A 45 -1.88 16.28 -13.40
C VAL A 45 -1.23 17.61 -13.76
N GLY A 46 -0.44 18.18 -12.85
CA GLY A 46 0.37 19.39 -13.07
C GLY A 46 1.56 19.22 -14.03
N GLY A 47 1.77 18.02 -14.59
CA GLY A 47 2.79 17.74 -15.60
C GLY A 47 4.08 17.08 -15.09
N LEU A 48 4.13 16.66 -13.82
CA LEU A 48 5.27 15.91 -13.29
C LEU A 48 5.07 14.41 -13.57
N GLU A 49 5.64 13.91 -14.64
CA GLU A 49 5.35 12.57 -15.16
C GLU A 49 5.84 11.43 -14.26
N LYS A 50 6.95 11.59 -13.54
CA LYS A 50 7.53 10.55 -12.68
C LYS A 50 7.97 11.17 -11.38
N ILE A 51 7.30 10.79 -10.31
CA ILE A 51 7.48 11.40 -8.99
C ILE A 51 7.45 10.33 -7.90
N PHE A 52 8.11 10.64 -6.78
CA PHE A 52 7.98 9.88 -5.55
C PHE A 52 8.11 10.81 -4.34
N GLU A 53 7.61 10.36 -3.22
CA GLU A 53 7.76 10.99 -1.92
C GLU A 53 8.06 9.93 -0.87
N VAL A 54 9.07 10.19 -0.03
CA VAL A 54 9.27 9.48 1.24
C VAL A 54 8.66 10.36 2.32
N CYS A 55 7.62 9.89 2.95
CA CYS A 55 6.78 10.72 3.80
C CYS A 55 6.38 10.03 5.11
N ILE A 56 5.78 10.81 6.00
CA ILE A 56 5.11 10.32 7.20
C ILE A 56 3.61 10.48 7.01
N ASP A 57 2.87 9.40 7.19
CA ASP A 57 1.42 9.37 7.16
C ASP A 57 0.83 9.06 8.54
N PHE A 58 -0.44 9.46 8.74
CA PHE A 58 -1.11 9.42 10.03
C PHE A 58 -2.46 8.73 9.89
N ARG A 59 -2.71 7.68 10.67
CA ARG A 59 -4.00 6.97 10.69
C ARG A 59 -4.48 6.79 12.11
N ASN A 60 -5.62 7.41 12.46
CA ASN A 60 -6.22 7.36 13.80
C ASN A 60 -7.06 6.09 13.95
N GLU A 61 -6.39 4.96 14.00
CA GLU A 61 -6.99 3.62 14.06
C GLU A 61 -6.41 2.81 15.22
N GLY A 62 -6.82 1.55 15.34
CA GLY A 62 -6.29 0.66 16.36
C GLY A 62 -4.77 0.44 16.23
N SER A 63 -4.10 0.27 17.36
CA SER A 63 -2.66 0.01 17.44
C SER A 63 -2.41 -1.47 17.72
N ASP A 64 -1.48 -2.07 16.98
CA ASP A 64 -0.95 -3.40 17.21
C ASP A 64 0.55 -3.45 16.86
N PRO A 65 1.26 -4.57 17.05
CA PRO A 65 2.70 -4.65 16.76
C PRO A 65 3.11 -4.34 15.31
N SER A 66 2.15 -4.38 14.37
CA SER A 66 2.37 -4.12 12.93
C SER A 66 1.71 -2.83 12.42
N HIS A 67 0.90 -2.15 13.24
CA HIS A 67 0.18 -0.94 12.87
C HIS A 67 0.40 0.18 13.88
N HIS A 68 1.12 1.22 13.45
CA HIS A 68 1.32 2.45 14.20
C HIS A 68 0.47 3.56 13.60
N GLN A 69 0.05 4.53 14.43
CA GLN A 69 -0.73 5.68 14.00
C GLN A 69 0.08 6.70 13.18
N GLU A 70 1.39 6.67 13.34
CA GLU A 70 2.37 7.47 12.59
C GLU A 70 3.41 6.51 12.04
N PHE A 71 3.63 6.55 10.72
CA PHE A 71 4.55 5.62 10.06
C PHE A 71 5.14 6.22 8.78
N SER A 72 6.33 5.76 8.42
CA SER A 72 6.98 6.14 7.17
C SER A 72 6.36 5.37 6.01
N MET A 73 6.14 6.07 4.91
CA MET A 73 5.67 5.50 3.64
C MET A 73 6.52 6.03 2.49
N ILE A 74 6.68 5.23 1.45
CA ILE A 74 7.15 5.68 0.15
C ILE A 74 6.04 5.44 -0.87
N GLU A 75 5.67 6.49 -1.59
CA GLU A 75 4.75 6.40 -2.73
C GLU A 75 5.41 6.93 -3.99
N HIS A 76 5.11 6.33 -5.12
CA HIS A 76 5.56 6.81 -6.42
C HIS A 76 4.43 6.77 -7.44
N TYR A 77 4.48 7.72 -8.39
CA TYR A 77 3.54 7.84 -9.48
C TYR A 77 4.29 8.04 -10.79
N ALA A 78 3.84 7.36 -11.83
CA ALA A 78 4.38 7.52 -13.17
C ALA A 78 3.22 7.61 -14.18
N ALA A 79 3.12 8.75 -14.84
CA ALA A 79 2.11 8.95 -15.88
C ALA A 79 2.29 7.93 -17.01
N TYR A 80 1.16 7.47 -17.57
CA TYR A 80 1.10 6.52 -18.69
C TYR A 80 1.62 5.09 -18.39
N TRP A 81 1.97 4.79 -17.13
CA TRP A 81 2.31 3.44 -16.72
C TRP A 81 1.05 2.64 -16.39
N ASP A 82 1.04 1.38 -16.79
CA ASP A 82 0.08 0.40 -16.31
C ASP A 82 0.64 -0.38 -15.08
N TYR A 83 -0.17 -1.29 -14.57
CA TYR A 83 0.21 -2.10 -13.40
C TYR A 83 1.37 -3.07 -13.71
N ILE A 84 1.53 -3.52 -14.97
CA ILE A 84 2.64 -4.39 -15.38
C ILE A 84 3.96 -3.63 -15.28
N MET A 85 4.01 -2.41 -15.85
CA MET A 85 5.19 -1.54 -15.76
C MET A 85 5.52 -1.19 -14.32
N ASN A 86 4.51 -1.00 -13.47
CA ASN A 86 4.71 -0.71 -12.06
C ASN A 86 5.27 -1.91 -11.29
N MET A 87 4.80 -3.13 -11.56
CA MET A 87 5.36 -4.36 -11.00
C MET A 87 6.83 -4.54 -11.40
N GLU A 88 7.15 -4.35 -12.69
CA GLU A 88 8.52 -4.45 -13.18
C GLU A 88 9.44 -3.39 -12.55
N PHE A 89 8.96 -2.19 -12.37
CA PHE A 89 9.70 -1.13 -11.69
C PHE A 89 9.98 -1.49 -10.23
N THR A 90 8.99 -2.02 -9.52
CA THR A 90 9.14 -2.45 -8.13
C THR A 90 10.20 -3.55 -8.00
N GLU A 91 10.19 -4.56 -8.87
CA GLU A 91 11.23 -5.59 -8.91
C GLU A 91 12.63 -5.00 -9.14
N LYS A 92 12.75 -4.10 -10.12
CA LYS A 92 14.03 -3.43 -10.43
C LYS A 92 14.52 -2.57 -9.25
N MET A 93 13.61 -1.94 -8.51
CA MET A 93 13.95 -1.16 -7.33
C MET A 93 14.54 -2.05 -6.23
N PHE A 94 13.91 -3.19 -5.92
CA PHE A 94 14.44 -4.13 -4.92
C PHE A 94 15.77 -4.76 -5.37
N ASP A 95 15.88 -5.17 -6.63
CA ASP A 95 17.12 -5.70 -7.20
C ASP A 95 18.27 -4.67 -7.11
N TYR A 96 17.98 -3.40 -7.38
CA TYR A 96 18.93 -2.31 -7.22
C TYR A 96 19.37 -2.12 -5.76
N ILE A 97 18.44 -2.16 -4.81
CA ILE A 97 18.72 -2.03 -3.38
C ILE A 97 19.67 -3.15 -2.93
N PHE A 98 19.33 -4.40 -3.19
CA PHE A 98 20.15 -5.55 -2.79
C PHE A 98 21.53 -5.57 -3.46
N LYS A 99 21.65 -5.11 -4.70
CA LYS A 99 22.94 -5.01 -5.41
C LYS A 99 23.84 -3.90 -4.89
N ASN A 100 23.28 -2.82 -4.37
CA ASN A 100 24.04 -1.62 -3.99
C ASN A 100 24.23 -1.44 -2.49
N ILE A 101 23.58 -2.26 -1.67
CA ILE A 101 23.73 -2.28 -0.20
C ILE A 101 24.25 -3.66 0.19
N PRO A 102 25.58 -3.84 0.32
CA PRO A 102 26.20 -5.16 0.54
C PRO A 102 25.77 -5.86 1.83
N GLU A 103 25.30 -5.09 2.81
CA GLU A 103 24.83 -5.59 4.10
C GLU A 103 23.46 -6.25 4.02
N LEU A 104 22.70 -6.01 2.95
CA LEU A 104 21.38 -6.59 2.74
C LEU A 104 21.47 -7.92 1.97
N ASN A 105 20.80 -8.92 2.50
CA ASN A 105 20.61 -10.21 1.83
C ASN A 105 19.18 -10.25 1.23
N PRO A 106 19.00 -10.63 -0.03
CA PRO A 106 17.67 -10.81 -0.61
C PRO A 106 16.86 -11.93 0.08
N ILE A 107 17.51 -12.87 0.77
CA ILE A 107 16.85 -13.88 1.58
C ILE A 107 16.79 -13.37 3.03
N VAL A 108 15.59 -13.09 3.50
CA VAL A 108 15.34 -12.51 4.82
C VAL A 108 14.64 -13.53 5.72
N SER A 109 15.23 -13.79 6.89
CA SER A 109 14.66 -14.67 7.90
C SER A 109 13.71 -13.88 8.79
N ILE A 110 12.44 -14.24 8.82
CA ILE A 110 11.38 -13.56 9.59
C ILE A 110 10.77 -14.57 10.56
N PRO A 111 10.69 -14.27 11.88
CA PRO A 111 9.94 -15.10 12.81
C PRO A 111 8.43 -14.97 12.57
N ASP A 112 7.72 -16.09 12.59
CA ASP A 112 6.26 -16.09 12.65
C ASP A 112 5.74 -15.79 14.08
N LYS A 113 4.41 -15.80 14.26
CA LYS A 113 3.79 -15.52 15.56
C LYS A 113 4.13 -16.56 16.64
N GLU A 114 4.58 -17.73 16.23
CA GLU A 114 4.96 -18.86 17.11
C GLU A 114 6.48 -18.90 17.34
N GLY A 115 7.24 -18.00 16.68
CA GLY A 115 8.69 -17.92 16.78
C GLY A 115 9.45 -18.84 15.83
N ASN A 116 8.77 -19.54 14.92
CA ASN A 116 9.43 -20.32 13.88
C ASN A 116 10.02 -19.37 12.82
N ILE A 117 11.22 -19.69 12.36
CA ILE A 117 11.88 -18.88 11.32
C ILE A 117 11.34 -19.26 9.95
N ARG A 118 10.84 -18.27 9.23
CA ARG A 118 10.44 -18.36 7.84
C ARG A 118 11.38 -17.55 6.97
N GLU A 119 11.91 -18.16 5.93
CA GLU A 119 12.71 -17.46 4.92
C GLU A 119 11.79 -16.86 3.85
N VAL A 120 12.01 -15.57 3.55
CA VAL A 120 11.36 -14.85 2.46
C VAL A 120 12.44 -14.46 1.46
N ASP A 121 12.32 -14.96 0.23
CA ASP A 121 13.24 -14.70 -0.85
C ASP A 121 12.71 -13.55 -1.73
N PHE A 122 13.44 -12.44 -1.73
CA PHE A 122 13.18 -11.25 -2.56
C PHE A 122 13.92 -11.25 -3.89
N SER A 123 14.62 -12.35 -4.23
CA SER A 123 15.31 -12.45 -5.53
C SER A 123 14.31 -12.35 -6.70
N THR A 124 14.68 -11.60 -7.71
CA THR A 124 13.86 -11.40 -8.91
C THR A 124 14.20 -12.44 -10.01
N PRO A 125 13.27 -12.76 -10.91
CA PRO A 125 11.92 -12.21 -11.08
C PRO A 125 10.90 -12.79 -10.09
N TRP A 126 9.99 -11.97 -9.59
CA TRP A 126 8.93 -12.42 -8.69
C TRP A 126 7.82 -13.14 -9.46
N LYS A 127 7.22 -14.15 -8.81
CA LYS A 127 6.09 -14.86 -9.35
C LYS A 127 4.88 -13.91 -9.52
N ARG A 128 4.28 -13.91 -10.72
CA ARG A 128 3.00 -13.24 -10.97
C ARG A 128 1.86 -14.17 -10.55
N ILE A 129 0.98 -13.66 -9.71
CA ILE A 129 -0.16 -14.41 -9.18
C ILE A 129 -1.43 -13.70 -9.62
N ASP A 130 -2.27 -14.38 -10.38
CA ASP A 130 -3.64 -13.92 -10.62
C ASP A 130 -4.47 -14.13 -9.36
N PHE A 131 -5.04 -13.05 -8.84
CA PHE A 131 -5.73 -13.04 -7.55
C PHE A 131 -6.95 -13.96 -7.53
N VAL A 132 -7.78 -13.90 -8.57
CA VAL A 132 -9.01 -14.70 -8.66
C VAL A 132 -8.69 -16.19 -8.85
N ALA A 133 -7.74 -16.48 -9.72
CA ALA A 133 -7.29 -17.85 -9.94
C ALA A 133 -6.65 -18.47 -8.69
N GLN A 134 -5.89 -17.67 -7.92
CA GLN A 134 -5.27 -18.16 -6.69
C GLN A 134 -6.31 -18.42 -5.60
N ILE A 135 -7.31 -17.53 -5.42
CA ILE A 135 -8.41 -17.76 -4.47
C ILE A 135 -9.14 -19.07 -4.84
N LYS A 136 -9.48 -19.24 -6.11
CA LYS A 136 -10.15 -20.47 -6.57
C LYS A 136 -9.34 -21.72 -6.28
N LYS A 137 -8.01 -21.65 -6.47
CA LYS A 137 -7.10 -22.76 -6.21
C LYS A 137 -7.02 -23.12 -4.72
N ASP A 138 -6.95 -22.12 -3.85
CA ASP A 138 -6.66 -22.32 -2.43
C ASP A 138 -7.95 -22.61 -1.61
N SER A 139 -9.07 -22.01 -2.01
CA SER A 139 -10.36 -22.14 -1.31
C SER A 139 -11.39 -23.02 -2.04
N GLU A 140 -11.13 -23.38 -3.30
CA GLU A 140 -12.08 -24.01 -4.23
C GLU A 140 -13.33 -23.14 -4.52
N ILE A 141 -13.29 -21.86 -4.14
CA ILE A 141 -14.38 -20.90 -4.39
C ILE A 141 -14.03 -20.05 -5.62
N ASP A 142 -14.89 -20.13 -6.63
CA ASP A 142 -14.75 -19.29 -7.81
C ASP A 142 -15.47 -17.95 -7.61
N VAL A 143 -14.71 -16.97 -7.11
CA VAL A 143 -15.27 -15.63 -6.84
C VAL A 143 -15.71 -14.89 -8.11
N SER A 144 -15.27 -15.31 -9.30
CA SER A 144 -15.70 -14.71 -10.58
C SER A 144 -17.17 -14.99 -10.92
N LEU A 145 -17.78 -15.96 -10.26
CA LEU A 145 -19.21 -16.29 -10.42
C LEU A 145 -20.16 -15.37 -9.65
N TYR A 146 -19.60 -14.49 -8.80
CA TYR A 146 -20.37 -13.59 -7.94
C TYR A 146 -20.17 -12.14 -8.40
N GLY A 147 -21.27 -11.41 -8.51
CA GLY A 147 -21.28 -10.00 -8.88
C GLY A 147 -21.79 -9.11 -7.76
N ALA A 148 -21.98 -7.84 -8.07
CA ALA A 148 -22.60 -6.91 -7.13
C ALA A 148 -24.05 -7.39 -6.82
N GLY A 149 -24.36 -7.52 -5.52
CA GLY A 149 -25.63 -8.06 -5.04
C GLY A 149 -25.61 -9.55 -4.67
N ASP A 150 -24.48 -10.25 -4.89
CA ASP A 150 -24.33 -11.66 -4.53
C ASP A 150 -23.57 -11.88 -3.22
N GLU A 151 -23.36 -10.81 -2.42
CA GLU A 151 -22.52 -10.84 -1.23
C GLU A 151 -22.96 -11.88 -0.20
N ASP A 152 -24.27 -12.06 -0.01
CA ASP A 152 -24.82 -13.03 0.95
C ASP A 152 -24.63 -14.47 0.46
N ASN A 153 -24.76 -14.73 -0.85
CA ASN A 153 -24.49 -16.02 -1.45
C ASN A 153 -23.01 -16.39 -1.32
N LEU A 154 -22.12 -15.46 -1.62
CA LEU A 154 -20.68 -15.65 -1.45
C LEU A 154 -20.30 -15.89 0.01
N ARG A 155 -20.88 -15.10 0.94
CA ARG A 155 -20.69 -15.26 2.38
C ARG A 155 -21.20 -16.61 2.89
N GLY A 156 -22.32 -17.09 2.36
CA GLY A 156 -22.85 -18.44 2.63
C GLY A 156 -21.89 -19.54 2.18
N MET A 157 -21.34 -19.41 0.96
CA MET A 157 -20.38 -20.37 0.42
C MET A 157 -19.09 -20.41 1.26
N ILE A 158 -18.54 -19.24 1.65
CA ILE A 158 -17.33 -19.17 2.50
C ILE A 158 -17.56 -19.85 3.85
N LYS A 159 -18.73 -19.66 4.47
CA LYS A 159 -19.05 -20.28 5.77
C LYS A 159 -19.28 -21.79 5.70
N SER A 160 -19.56 -22.33 4.51
CA SER A 160 -19.80 -23.77 4.30
C SER A 160 -18.52 -24.57 4.04
N LYS A 161 -17.38 -23.91 3.84
CA LYS A 161 -16.05 -24.50 3.64
C LYS A 161 -15.25 -24.48 4.96
#